data_fc70033585a7e018b5f194e372c9ea67
#
_entry.id   fc70033585a7e018b5f194e372c9ea67
#
_cell.length_a   1.000
_cell.length_b   1.000
_cell.length_c   1.000
_cell.angle_alpha   90.00
_cell.angle_beta   90.00
_cell.angle_gamma   90.00
#
_symmetry.space_group_name_H-M   'P 1'
#
loop_
_entity.id
_entity.type
_entity.pdbx_description
1 polymer ?
#
loop_
_entity_poly.entity_id
_entity_poly.type
_entity_poly.pdbx_seq_one_letter_code
_entity_poly.pdbx_strand_id
1 'polypeptide(L)'
;FQAEDGIRDRSPSRGLGDVYKRQDHPQLRSAKIGRGTDNISIGPAMSRKQAIQCLETGIEIAREQIAAGADLFACGDMGIGNTTPSSAITAVVTGTSPDITTGRGTGLDDVGLAHKSSVVKRAIDVNKPDPKDGLDILMKVGGFEIGVLAGVYLGVAAANRPVVVDGFISGAAALIAHAVDPDAAQSFIASHQSVEPGHRISLNHMGLEPLLDLQMRLGEGSGAALAMHIVEAAAKCLSDMTTFAEAGVSEKIEDDEVVS
;
A
#
# COMPACT_ATOMS: atom_id res chain seq x y z
N PHE A 1 16.74 -3.67 4.05
CA PHE A 1 16.63 -3.17 5.42
C PHE A 1 18.03 -3.02 6.01
N GLN A 2 18.56 -1.82 6.04
CA GLN A 2 19.66 -1.49 6.91
C GLN A 2 19.07 -0.93 8.21
N ALA A 3 18.83 -1.81 9.19
CA ALA A 3 18.70 -1.37 10.54
C ALA A 3 20.08 -0.87 10.98
N GLU A 4 20.19 0.41 11.30
CA GLU A 4 21.36 0.91 12.02
C GLU A 4 21.54 0.08 13.29
N ASP A 5 22.74 -0.37 13.56
CA ASP A 5 23.05 -1.29 14.68
C ASP A 5 22.53 -0.77 16.03
N GLY A 6 22.49 0.56 16.21
CA GLY A 6 21.93 1.21 17.41
C GLY A 6 20.42 1.12 17.60
N ILE A 7 19.68 0.72 16.58
CA ILE A 7 18.21 0.55 16.68
C ILE A 7 17.88 -0.90 17.08
N ARG A 8 18.75 -1.86 16.79
CA ARG A 8 18.52 -3.27 17.10
C ARG A 8 18.39 -3.53 18.61
N ASP A 9 19.12 -2.82 19.43
CA ASP A 9 19.18 -3.07 20.86
C ASP A 9 18.09 -2.37 21.68
N ARG A 10 17.29 -1.49 21.06
CA ARG A 10 16.32 -0.65 21.76
C ARG A 10 14.86 -1.10 21.70
N SER A 11 14.54 -2.09 20.91
CA SER A 11 13.16 -2.59 20.77
C SER A 11 13.05 -4.04 21.21
N PRO A 12 12.40 -4.36 22.35
CA PRO A 12 12.15 -5.73 22.78
C PRO A 12 11.39 -6.57 21.74
N SER A 13 10.53 -5.94 20.95
CA SER A 13 9.80 -6.58 19.86
C SER A 13 10.70 -7.10 18.73
N ARG A 14 11.91 -6.56 18.59
CA ARG A 14 12.87 -7.02 17.57
C ARG A 14 13.53 -8.34 17.92
N GLY A 15 13.84 -8.57 19.20
CA GLY A 15 14.32 -9.87 19.66
C GLY A 15 13.29 -10.96 19.38
N LEU A 16 12.02 -10.69 19.62
CA LEU A 16 10.91 -11.60 19.28
C LEU A 16 10.79 -11.78 17.76
N GLY A 17 10.84 -10.72 16.96
CA GLY A 17 10.80 -10.81 15.50
C GLY A 17 11.93 -11.66 14.92
N ASP A 18 13.15 -11.58 15.44
CA ASP A 18 14.27 -12.41 15.01
C ASP A 18 14.14 -13.87 15.44
N VAL A 19 13.51 -14.14 16.57
CA VAL A 19 13.19 -15.50 17.02
C VAL A 19 12.11 -16.11 16.12
N TYR A 20 11.04 -15.38 15.81
CA TYR A 20 9.95 -15.86 14.94
C TYR A 20 10.37 -16.05 13.49
N LYS A 21 11.28 -15.26 12.96
CA LYS A 21 11.83 -15.41 11.60
C LYS A 21 12.58 -16.72 11.36
N ARG A 22 12.93 -17.45 12.41
CA ARG A 22 13.64 -18.74 12.34
C ARG A 22 12.71 -19.93 12.52
N GLN A 23 11.42 -19.70 12.77
CA GLN A 23 10.46 -20.77 12.97
C GLN A 23 9.76 -21.08 11.64
N ASP A 24 9.82 -22.33 11.22
CA ASP A 24 8.99 -22.82 10.12
C ASP A 24 7.54 -22.83 10.59
N HIS A 25 6.68 -22.13 9.88
CA HIS A 25 5.25 -22.08 10.14
C HIS A 25 4.50 -22.38 8.84
N PRO A 26 3.44 -23.21 8.86
CA PRO A 26 2.71 -23.60 7.64
C PRO A 26 2.16 -22.42 6.82
N GLN A 27 1.84 -21.30 7.49
CA GLN A 27 1.36 -20.08 6.85
C GLN A 27 2.48 -19.09 6.48
N LEU A 28 3.74 -19.41 6.78
CA LEU A 28 4.88 -18.58 6.44
C LEU A 28 5.46 -19.02 5.10
N ARG A 29 5.21 -18.21 4.05
CA ARG A 29 5.88 -18.39 2.77
C ARG A 29 7.19 -17.58 2.74
N SER A 30 8.32 -18.25 2.61
CA SER A 30 9.60 -17.57 2.40
C SER A 30 9.75 -17.20 0.91
N ALA A 31 9.57 -15.91 0.59
CA ALA A 31 9.71 -15.38 -0.77
C ALA A 31 10.80 -14.29 -0.83
N LYS A 32 11.96 -14.58 -0.25
CA LYS A 32 13.04 -13.62 -0.07
C LYS A 32 13.75 -13.30 -1.39
N ILE A 33 13.72 -12.05 -1.81
CA ILE A 33 14.42 -11.54 -3.01
C ILE A 33 15.91 -11.27 -2.72
N GLY A 34 16.21 -10.73 -1.53
CA GLY A 34 17.54 -10.40 -1.09
C GLY A 34 17.61 -10.17 0.41
N ARG A 35 18.78 -9.84 0.95
CA ARG A 35 18.96 -9.54 2.39
C ARG A 35 18.47 -8.14 2.77
N GLY A 36 18.33 -7.26 1.80
CA GLY A 36 17.90 -5.87 1.89
C GLY A 36 18.26 -5.16 0.60
N THR A 37 17.68 -3.99 0.37
CA THR A 37 18.03 -3.12 -0.75
C THR A 37 19.31 -2.35 -0.48
N ASP A 38 19.89 -1.77 -1.54
CA ASP A 38 21.02 -0.86 -1.43
C ASP A 38 20.56 0.53 -0.93
N ASN A 39 21.53 1.38 -0.58
CA ASN A 39 21.26 2.71 -0.06
C ASN A 39 20.79 3.67 -1.16
N ILE A 40 19.51 4.00 -1.16
CA ILE A 40 18.88 4.87 -2.16
C ILE A 40 19.47 6.30 -2.21
N SER A 41 20.14 6.75 -1.17
CA SER A 41 20.81 8.07 -1.17
C SER A 41 22.14 8.11 -1.93
N ILE A 42 22.61 6.95 -2.41
CA ILE A 42 23.90 6.79 -3.12
C ILE A 42 23.68 6.25 -4.54
N GLY A 43 22.70 5.38 -4.72
CA GLY A 43 22.39 4.72 -5.98
C GLY A 43 21.03 4.03 -5.93
N PRO A 44 20.69 3.20 -6.94
CA PRO A 44 19.38 2.53 -7.00
C PRO A 44 19.21 1.50 -5.87
N ALA A 45 17.99 1.34 -5.40
CA ALA A 45 17.63 0.40 -4.33
C ALA A 45 17.92 -1.06 -4.70
N MET A 46 17.72 -1.42 -5.96
CA MET A 46 17.85 -2.79 -6.45
C MET A 46 18.12 -2.82 -7.96
N SER A 47 18.53 -3.97 -8.45
CA SER A 47 18.64 -4.20 -9.89
C SER A 47 17.25 -4.34 -10.54
N ARG A 48 17.16 -4.06 -11.87
CA ARG A 48 15.93 -4.26 -12.64
C ARG A 48 15.41 -5.71 -12.53
N LYS A 49 16.31 -6.69 -12.51
CA LYS A 49 15.95 -8.10 -12.34
C LYS A 49 15.24 -8.36 -11.01
N GLN A 50 15.75 -7.77 -9.92
CA GLN A 50 15.15 -7.90 -8.60
C GLN A 50 13.79 -7.20 -8.53
N ALA A 51 13.64 -6.02 -9.13
CA ALA A 51 12.37 -5.31 -9.18
C ALA A 51 11.30 -6.13 -9.94
N ILE A 52 11.65 -6.71 -11.08
CA ILE A 52 10.76 -7.62 -11.82
C ILE A 52 10.41 -8.84 -10.95
N GLN A 53 11.41 -9.46 -10.32
CA GLN A 53 11.20 -10.62 -9.45
C GLN A 53 10.26 -10.30 -8.27
N CYS A 54 10.32 -9.10 -7.70
CA CYS A 54 9.36 -8.67 -6.66
C CYS A 54 7.93 -8.70 -7.20
N LEU A 55 7.68 -8.02 -8.33
CA LEU A 55 6.34 -7.97 -8.95
C LEU A 55 5.83 -9.37 -9.30
N GLU A 56 6.66 -10.18 -9.97
CA GLU A 56 6.29 -11.56 -10.35
C GLU A 56 5.96 -12.42 -9.13
N THR A 57 6.74 -12.30 -8.06
CA THR A 57 6.49 -13.01 -6.78
C THR A 57 5.12 -12.62 -6.19
N GLY A 58 4.80 -11.33 -6.18
CA GLY A 58 3.50 -10.86 -5.70
C GLY A 58 2.34 -11.34 -6.56
N ILE A 59 2.48 -11.27 -7.89
CA ILE A 59 1.48 -11.78 -8.84
C ILE A 59 1.25 -13.27 -8.66
N GLU A 60 2.31 -14.05 -8.47
CA GLU A 60 2.21 -15.49 -8.23
C GLU A 60 1.46 -15.79 -6.93
N ILE A 61 1.78 -15.08 -5.83
CA ILE A 61 1.08 -15.21 -4.55
C ILE A 61 -0.42 -14.91 -4.72
N ALA A 62 -0.76 -13.82 -5.42
CA ALA A 62 -2.16 -13.48 -5.69
C ALA A 62 -2.88 -14.60 -6.45
N ARG A 63 -2.27 -15.10 -7.52
CA ARG A 63 -2.85 -16.20 -8.32
C ARG A 63 -3.09 -17.48 -7.51
N GLU A 64 -2.14 -17.86 -6.66
CA GLU A 64 -2.28 -19.02 -5.79
C GLU A 64 -3.44 -18.87 -4.80
N GLN A 65 -3.56 -17.69 -4.17
CA GLN A 65 -4.64 -17.44 -3.22
C GLN A 65 -6.01 -17.38 -3.90
N ILE A 66 -6.10 -16.79 -5.10
CA ILE A 66 -7.32 -16.80 -5.91
C ILE A 66 -7.71 -18.24 -6.27
N ALA A 67 -6.75 -19.05 -6.71
CA ALA A 67 -7.00 -20.46 -7.01
C ALA A 67 -7.42 -21.26 -5.77
N ALA A 68 -7.02 -20.84 -4.58
CA ALA A 68 -7.45 -21.40 -3.29
C ALA A 68 -8.84 -20.89 -2.84
N GLY A 69 -9.49 -20.01 -3.59
CA GLY A 69 -10.84 -19.50 -3.33
C GLY A 69 -10.91 -18.17 -2.58
N ALA A 70 -9.84 -17.38 -2.55
CA ALA A 70 -9.89 -16.04 -1.98
C ALA A 70 -10.57 -15.06 -2.95
N ASP A 71 -11.58 -14.33 -2.47
CA ASP A 71 -12.35 -13.34 -3.23
C ASP A 71 -12.07 -11.90 -2.82
N LEU A 72 -11.58 -11.67 -1.60
CA LEU A 72 -11.21 -10.36 -1.07
C LEU A 72 -9.79 -10.42 -0.51
N PHE A 73 -8.98 -9.43 -0.87
CA PHE A 73 -7.58 -9.35 -0.48
C PHE A 73 -7.30 -8.13 0.38
N ALA A 74 -6.28 -8.22 1.20
CA ALA A 74 -5.72 -7.09 1.93
C ALA A 74 -4.19 -7.23 2.01
N CYS A 75 -3.49 -6.11 1.86
CA CYS A 75 -2.05 -6.06 1.96
C CYS A 75 -1.65 -5.23 3.16
N GLY A 76 -0.98 -5.85 4.13
CA GLY A 76 -0.35 -5.17 5.26
C GLY A 76 1.17 -5.27 5.20
N ASP A 77 1.84 -4.41 5.93
CA ASP A 77 3.30 -4.37 6.00
C ASP A 77 3.78 -3.98 7.40
N MET A 78 4.93 -4.52 7.80
CA MET A 78 5.62 -4.07 9.01
C MET A 78 6.43 -2.81 8.72
N GLY A 79 5.94 -1.64 9.14
CA GLY A 79 6.44 -0.32 8.81
C GLY A 79 7.77 0.07 9.47
N ILE A 80 8.82 -0.78 9.38
CA ILE A 80 10.14 -0.52 9.95
C ILE A 80 11.17 -0.35 8.84
N GLY A 81 11.73 0.87 8.74
CA GLY A 81 12.79 1.20 7.78
C GLY A 81 12.28 1.52 6.36
N ASN A 82 11.00 1.36 6.07
CA ASN A 82 10.42 1.52 4.74
C ASN A 82 9.54 2.74 4.53
N THR A 83 9.33 3.57 5.55
CA THR A 83 8.66 4.87 5.37
C THR A 83 9.49 5.86 4.55
N THR A 84 10.82 5.71 4.49
CA THR A 84 11.69 6.53 3.62
C THR A 84 11.50 6.22 2.14
N PRO A 85 11.61 4.96 1.67
CA PRO A 85 11.26 4.61 0.29
C PRO A 85 9.80 4.93 -0.04
N SER A 86 8.84 4.70 0.86
CA SER A 86 7.43 5.07 0.64
C SER A 86 7.25 6.58 0.41
N SER A 87 7.95 7.42 1.18
CA SER A 87 7.94 8.88 0.97
C SER A 87 8.56 9.27 -0.37
N ALA A 88 9.64 8.60 -0.80
CA ALA A 88 10.27 8.84 -2.09
C ALA A 88 9.36 8.43 -3.26
N ILE A 89 8.74 7.25 -3.20
CA ILE A 89 7.75 6.77 -4.18
C ILE A 89 6.61 7.78 -4.30
N THR A 90 6.01 8.16 -3.17
CA THR A 90 4.90 9.11 -3.14
C THR A 90 5.30 10.45 -3.76
N ALA A 91 6.47 10.99 -3.38
CA ALA A 91 6.96 12.27 -3.93
C ALA A 91 7.15 12.19 -5.45
N VAL A 92 7.73 11.11 -5.97
CA VAL A 92 8.00 10.94 -7.40
C VAL A 92 6.71 10.79 -8.20
N VAL A 93 5.83 9.87 -7.80
CA VAL A 93 4.60 9.55 -8.55
C VAL A 93 3.64 10.76 -8.57
N THR A 94 3.52 11.45 -7.43
CA THR A 94 2.54 12.54 -7.28
C THR A 94 3.10 13.92 -7.64
N GLY A 95 4.42 14.05 -7.82
CA GLY A 95 5.10 15.34 -8.02
C GLY A 95 5.10 16.23 -6.77
N THR A 96 4.77 15.68 -5.59
CA THR A 96 4.71 16.42 -4.33
C THR A 96 6.10 16.52 -3.69
N SER A 97 6.40 17.66 -3.06
CA SER A 97 7.68 17.86 -2.38
C SER A 97 7.95 16.79 -1.32
N PRO A 98 9.19 16.26 -1.22
CA PRO A 98 9.60 15.35 -0.14
C PRO A 98 9.30 15.86 1.28
N ASP A 99 9.34 17.16 1.51
CA ASP A 99 9.03 17.76 2.82
C ASP A 99 7.57 17.54 3.23
N ILE A 100 6.69 17.39 2.25
CA ILE A 100 5.25 17.16 2.48
C ILE A 100 4.95 15.66 2.59
N THR A 101 5.63 14.82 1.79
CA THR A 101 5.37 13.37 1.77
C THR A 101 6.07 12.60 2.90
N THR A 102 7.06 13.25 3.56
CA THR A 102 7.84 12.59 4.62
C THR A 102 7.20 12.81 5.98
N GLY A 103 6.83 11.72 6.63
CA GLY A 103 6.31 11.71 8.00
C GLY A 103 7.34 11.28 9.05
N ARG A 104 6.91 11.34 10.32
CA ARG A 104 7.75 11.01 11.47
C ARG A 104 8.02 9.50 11.63
N GLY A 105 7.30 8.66 10.90
CA GLY A 105 7.42 7.21 11.04
C GLY A 105 7.21 6.75 12.48
N THR A 106 8.21 6.07 13.04
CA THR A 106 8.14 5.52 14.41
C THR A 106 8.39 6.55 15.53
N GLY A 107 8.38 7.85 15.22
CA GLY A 107 8.45 8.91 16.23
C GLY A 107 9.72 9.77 16.20
N LEU A 108 10.20 10.14 15.02
CA LEU A 108 11.31 11.08 14.88
C LEU A 108 10.95 12.46 15.46
N ASP A 109 11.93 13.11 16.07
CA ASP A 109 11.87 14.53 16.43
C ASP A 109 11.99 15.44 15.17
N ASP A 110 11.97 16.75 15.35
CA ASP A 110 12.02 17.69 14.23
C ASP A 110 13.35 17.64 13.47
N VAL A 111 14.45 17.39 14.15
CA VAL A 111 15.79 17.25 13.53
C VAL A 111 15.84 15.97 12.70
N GLY A 112 15.36 14.87 13.25
CA GLY A 112 15.26 13.59 12.55
C GLY A 112 14.33 13.64 11.34
N LEU A 113 13.20 14.35 11.44
CA LEU A 113 12.28 14.54 10.33
C LEU A 113 12.93 15.36 9.20
N ALA A 114 13.58 16.48 9.52
CA ALA A 114 14.29 17.29 8.53
C ALA A 114 15.41 16.49 7.84
N HIS A 115 16.17 15.71 8.62
CA HIS A 115 17.19 14.82 8.06
C HIS A 115 16.57 13.77 7.13
N LYS A 116 15.49 13.10 7.54
CA LYS A 116 14.79 12.10 6.70
C LYS A 116 14.28 12.71 5.40
N SER A 117 13.68 13.91 5.44
CA SER A 117 13.24 14.62 4.24
C SER A 117 14.42 14.93 3.31
N SER A 118 15.56 15.36 3.85
CA SER A 118 16.78 15.60 3.05
C SER A 118 17.32 14.32 2.39
N VAL A 119 17.21 13.17 3.06
CA VAL A 119 17.58 11.86 2.51
C VAL A 119 16.65 11.45 1.37
N VAL A 120 15.34 11.64 1.52
CA VAL A 120 14.34 11.39 0.46
C VAL A 120 14.63 12.25 -0.76
N LYS A 121 14.86 13.55 -0.57
CA LYS A 121 15.23 14.47 -1.64
C LYS A 121 16.49 14.01 -2.37
N ARG A 122 17.54 13.68 -1.61
CA ARG A 122 18.80 13.20 -2.17
C ARG A 122 18.62 11.89 -2.95
N ALA A 123 17.78 10.97 -2.47
CA ALA A 123 17.49 9.71 -3.15
C ALA A 123 16.86 9.96 -4.54
N ILE A 124 15.93 10.92 -4.63
CA ILE A 124 15.31 11.32 -5.89
C ILE A 124 16.33 12.00 -6.81
N ASP A 125 17.11 12.95 -6.28
CA ASP A 125 18.10 13.71 -7.07
C ASP A 125 19.20 12.82 -7.66
N VAL A 126 19.68 11.83 -6.90
CA VAL A 126 20.73 10.89 -7.33
C VAL A 126 20.21 9.90 -8.37
N ASN A 127 19.04 9.31 -8.11
CA ASN A 127 18.52 8.21 -8.94
C ASN A 127 17.66 8.68 -10.11
N LYS A 128 17.07 9.88 -10.04
CA LYS A 128 16.22 10.46 -11.10
C LYS A 128 15.21 9.45 -11.63
N PRO A 129 14.32 8.92 -10.78
CA PRO A 129 13.29 7.98 -11.22
C PRO A 129 12.34 8.65 -12.21
N ASP A 130 11.94 7.90 -13.24
CA ASP A 130 10.91 8.37 -14.18
C ASP A 130 9.53 8.25 -13.51
N PRO A 131 8.79 9.36 -13.27
CA PRO A 131 7.50 9.34 -12.59
C PRO A 131 6.40 8.54 -13.34
N LYS A 132 6.64 8.19 -14.60
CA LYS A 132 5.71 7.44 -15.44
C LYS A 132 6.06 5.95 -15.58
N ASP A 133 7.17 5.51 -15.02
CA ASP A 133 7.62 4.11 -15.08
C ASP A 133 7.66 3.52 -13.66
N GLY A 134 6.59 2.82 -13.27
CA GLY A 134 6.47 2.19 -11.96
C GLY A 134 7.61 1.21 -11.65
N LEU A 135 8.14 0.52 -12.66
CA LEU A 135 9.28 -0.39 -12.48
C LEU A 135 10.58 0.38 -12.25
N ASP A 136 10.79 1.50 -12.94
CA ASP A 136 11.96 2.36 -12.74
C ASP A 136 11.94 3.00 -11.34
N ILE A 137 10.77 3.47 -10.89
CA ILE A 137 10.58 4.00 -9.54
C ILE A 137 10.91 2.93 -8.50
N LEU A 138 10.31 1.74 -8.62
CA LEU A 138 10.56 0.61 -7.71
C LEU A 138 12.04 0.26 -7.64
N MET A 139 12.69 0.12 -8.80
CA MET A 139 14.11 -0.21 -8.91
C MET A 139 14.99 0.83 -8.22
N LYS A 140 14.70 2.11 -8.39
CA LYS A 140 15.56 3.22 -7.96
C LYS A 140 15.37 3.63 -6.50
N VAL A 141 14.11 3.72 -6.05
CA VAL A 141 13.78 4.25 -4.72
C VAL A 141 12.83 3.38 -3.90
N GLY A 142 12.54 2.16 -4.34
CA GLY A 142 11.60 1.25 -3.69
C GLY A 142 12.20 0.35 -2.61
N GLY A 143 11.44 -0.69 -2.27
CA GLY A 143 11.80 -1.78 -1.34
C GLY A 143 11.33 -3.13 -1.88
N PHE A 144 11.95 -4.23 -1.47
CA PHE A 144 11.55 -5.56 -1.94
C PHE A 144 10.12 -5.89 -1.53
N GLU A 145 9.76 -5.60 -0.28
CA GLU A 145 8.41 -5.77 0.26
C GLU A 145 7.39 -4.91 -0.48
N ILE A 146 7.72 -3.65 -0.77
CA ILE A 146 6.86 -2.73 -1.53
C ILE A 146 6.61 -3.30 -2.95
N GLY A 147 7.65 -3.83 -3.59
CA GLY A 147 7.54 -4.44 -4.91
C GLY A 147 6.69 -5.72 -4.90
N VAL A 148 6.83 -6.57 -3.86
CA VAL A 148 5.99 -7.78 -3.73
C VAL A 148 4.52 -7.39 -3.50
N LEU A 149 4.25 -6.41 -2.63
CA LEU A 149 2.88 -5.90 -2.42
C LEU A 149 2.30 -5.31 -3.71
N ALA A 150 3.09 -4.53 -4.46
CA ALA A 150 2.66 -4.01 -5.76
C ALA A 150 2.31 -5.13 -6.74
N GLY A 151 3.09 -6.22 -6.75
CA GLY A 151 2.78 -7.42 -7.52
C GLY A 151 1.48 -8.09 -7.10
N VAL A 152 1.19 -8.16 -5.79
CA VAL A 152 -0.10 -8.68 -5.29
C VAL A 152 -1.25 -7.81 -5.82
N TYR A 153 -1.15 -6.49 -5.72
CA TYR A 153 -2.16 -5.57 -6.24
C TYR A 153 -2.43 -5.80 -7.74
N LEU A 154 -1.38 -5.88 -8.55
CA LEU A 154 -1.49 -6.17 -9.98
C LEU A 154 -2.13 -7.54 -10.25
N GLY A 155 -1.71 -8.58 -9.53
CA GLY A 155 -2.25 -9.92 -9.71
C GLY A 155 -3.72 -10.04 -9.34
N VAL A 156 -4.15 -9.36 -8.29
CA VAL A 156 -5.56 -9.31 -7.83
C VAL A 156 -6.41 -8.49 -8.82
N ALA A 157 -5.92 -7.32 -9.25
CA ALA A 157 -6.59 -6.48 -10.23
C ALA A 157 -6.79 -7.20 -11.58
N ALA A 158 -5.74 -7.88 -12.09
CA ALA A 158 -5.82 -8.67 -13.33
C ALA A 158 -6.86 -9.80 -13.27
N ALA A 159 -7.23 -10.25 -12.08
CA ALA A 159 -8.28 -11.24 -11.85
C ALA A 159 -9.65 -10.61 -11.56
N ASN A 160 -9.79 -9.28 -11.65
CA ASN A 160 -11.01 -8.54 -11.32
C ASN A 160 -11.52 -8.85 -9.90
N ARG A 161 -10.60 -8.88 -8.92
CA ARG A 161 -10.93 -9.07 -7.52
C ARG A 161 -10.63 -7.79 -6.73
N PRO A 162 -11.40 -7.48 -5.67
CA PRO A 162 -11.15 -6.34 -4.82
C PRO A 162 -9.95 -6.58 -3.89
N VAL A 163 -9.18 -5.52 -3.65
CA VAL A 163 -8.07 -5.52 -2.70
C VAL A 163 -8.10 -4.28 -1.82
N VAL A 164 -8.00 -4.49 -0.52
CA VAL A 164 -8.02 -3.42 0.48
C VAL A 164 -6.60 -2.92 0.71
N VAL A 165 -6.39 -1.63 0.47
CA VAL A 165 -5.13 -0.91 0.73
C VAL A 165 -5.10 -0.50 2.20
N ASP A 166 -4.09 -0.94 2.96
CA ASP A 166 -3.96 -0.66 4.39
C ASP A 166 -3.45 0.78 4.65
N GLY A 167 -2.23 0.91 5.11
CA GLY A 167 -1.62 2.18 5.51
C GLY A 167 -0.64 2.74 4.48
N PHE A 168 0.27 3.60 4.95
CA PHE A 168 1.17 4.37 4.08
C PHE A 168 2.09 3.52 3.20
N ILE A 169 2.66 2.42 3.73
CA ILE A 169 3.55 1.55 2.95
C ILE A 169 2.75 0.80 1.87
N SER A 170 1.60 0.25 2.26
CA SER A 170 0.66 -0.38 1.32
C SER A 170 0.17 0.60 0.25
N GLY A 171 -0.07 1.86 0.63
CA GLY A 171 -0.41 2.94 -0.29
C GLY A 171 0.72 3.25 -1.28
N ALA A 172 1.98 3.24 -0.84
CA ALA A 172 3.12 3.40 -1.73
C ALA A 172 3.27 2.21 -2.70
N ALA A 173 2.99 0.99 -2.25
CA ALA A 173 2.95 -0.18 -3.13
C ALA A 173 1.80 -0.11 -4.14
N ALA A 174 0.63 0.38 -3.72
CA ALA A 174 -0.50 0.64 -4.61
C ALA A 174 -0.17 1.72 -5.67
N LEU A 175 0.59 2.77 -5.31
CA LEU A 175 1.09 3.76 -6.28
C LEU A 175 2.02 3.13 -7.33
N ILE A 176 2.91 2.21 -6.93
CA ILE A 176 3.74 1.47 -7.89
C ILE A 176 2.87 0.64 -8.83
N ALA A 177 1.90 -0.09 -8.29
CA ALA A 177 0.97 -0.89 -9.12
C ALA A 177 0.18 0.01 -10.09
N HIS A 178 -0.34 1.15 -9.62
CA HIS A 178 -1.03 2.14 -10.45
C HIS A 178 -0.12 2.77 -11.51
N ALA A 179 1.15 3.02 -11.20
CA ALA A 179 2.12 3.55 -12.18
C ALA A 179 2.52 2.51 -13.24
N VAL A 180 2.42 1.20 -12.93
CA VAL A 180 2.62 0.10 -13.90
C VAL A 180 1.37 -0.10 -14.75
N ASP A 181 0.20 -0.12 -14.13
CA ASP A 181 -1.11 -0.28 -14.76
C ASP A 181 -2.15 0.61 -14.06
N PRO A 182 -2.51 1.75 -14.67
CA PRO A 182 -3.49 2.67 -14.08
C PRO A 182 -4.86 2.04 -13.82
N ASP A 183 -5.26 1.06 -14.60
CA ASP A 183 -6.56 0.38 -14.44
C ASP A 183 -6.61 -0.49 -13.18
N ALA A 184 -5.47 -0.87 -12.63
CA ALA A 184 -5.41 -1.62 -11.38
C ALA A 184 -6.13 -0.91 -10.21
N ALA A 185 -6.15 0.43 -10.21
CA ALA A 185 -6.81 1.22 -9.16
C ALA A 185 -8.33 0.99 -9.07
N GLN A 186 -8.97 0.48 -10.12
CA GLN A 186 -10.40 0.11 -10.11
C GLN A 186 -10.71 -1.05 -9.14
N SER A 187 -9.69 -1.83 -8.77
CA SER A 187 -9.80 -2.92 -7.80
C SER A 187 -9.46 -2.50 -6.37
N PHE A 188 -9.00 -1.26 -6.14
CA PHE A 188 -8.50 -0.81 -4.85
C PHE A 188 -9.60 -0.22 -3.98
N ILE A 189 -9.61 -0.59 -2.71
CA ILE A 189 -10.47 -0.03 -1.67
C ILE A 189 -9.57 0.52 -0.57
N ALA A 190 -9.59 1.83 -0.32
CA ALA A 190 -8.79 2.41 0.76
C ALA A 190 -9.42 2.10 2.12
N SER A 191 -8.67 1.45 3.01
CA SER A 191 -9.18 1.05 4.32
C SER A 191 -9.37 2.22 5.27
N HIS A 192 -8.31 2.94 5.55
CA HIS A 192 -8.31 4.02 6.53
C HIS A 192 -7.35 5.14 6.11
N GLN A 193 -7.55 6.31 6.68
CA GLN A 193 -6.56 7.37 6.61
C GLN A 193 -5.51 7.18 7.69
N SER A 194 -4.26 6.91 7.29
CA SER A 194 -3.14 6.90 8.21
C SER A 194 -2.74 8.32 8.62
N VAL A 195 -2.15 8.47 9.81
CA VAL A 195 -1.58 9.76 10.27
C VAL A 195 -0.31 10.17 9.50
N GLU A 196 0.28 9.28 8.70
CA GLU A 196 1.42 9.60 7.84
C GLU A 196 0.96 10.51 6.68
N PRO A 197 1.57 11.72 6.52
CA PRO A 197 1.07 12.72 5.58
C PRO A 197 1.09 12.25 4.12
N GLY A 198 2.08 11.45 3.74
CA GLY A 198 2.19 10.88 2.40
C GLY A 198 1.03 9.94 2.04
N HIS A 199 0.35 9.34 3.02
CA HIS A 199 -0.73 8.40 2.74
C HIS A 199 -1.94 9.08 2.07
N ARG A 200 -2.41 10.20 2.63
CA ARG A 200 -3.54 10.95 2.01
C ARG A 200 -3.21 11.40 0.60
N ILE A 201 -1.96 11.81 0.38
CA ILE A 201 -1.48 12.23 -0.94
C ILE A 201 -1.53 11.06 -1.93
N SER A 202 -1.10 9.87 -1.51
CA SER A 202 -1.15 8.65 -2.31
C SER A 202 -2.58 8.28 -2.68
N LEU A 203 -3.50 8.28 -1.71
CA LEU A 203 -4.91 7.98 -1.94
C LEU A 203 -5.57 8.97 -2.90
N ASN A 204 -5.37 10.27 -2.68
CA ASN A 204 -5.91 11.31 -3.56
C ASN A 204 -5.42 11.18 -5.01
N HIS A 205 -4.13 10.81 -5.21
CA HIS A 205 -3.57 10.61 -6.54
C HIS A 205 -4.26 9.47 -7.30
N MET A 206 -4.64 8.42 -6.59
CA MET A 206 -5.36 7.26 -7.15
C MET A 206 -6.89 7.44 -7.18
N GLY A 207 -7.42 8.59 -6.72
CA GLY A 207 -8.88 8.84 -6.64
C GLY A 207 -9.58 8.01 -5.58
N LEU A 208 -8.87 7.59 -4.53
CA LEU A 208 -9.41 6.73 -3.46
C LEU A 208 -9.79 7.53 -2.22
N GLU A 209 -10.99 7.28 -1.70
CA GLU A 209 -11.44 7.79 -0.40
C GLU A 209 -11.37 6.69 0.66
N PRO A 210 -10.73 6.94 1.81
CA PRO A 210 -10.63 5.96 2.88
C PRO A 210 -11.96 5.76 3.59
N LEU A 211 -12.29 4.50 3.90
CA LEU A 211 -13.52 4.12 4.62
C LEU A 211 -13.51 4.55 6.09
N LEU A 212 -12.31 4.64 6.70
CA LEU A 212 -12.13 4.90 8.13
C LEU A 212 -11.15 6.05 8.37
N ASP A 213 -11.44 6.89 9.37
CA ASP A 213 -10.49 7.85 9.95
C ASP A 213 -10.45 7.65 11.48
N LEU A 214 -9.55 6.79 11.94
CA LEU A 214 -9.40 6.38 13.33
C LEU A 214 -8.02 6.75 13.89
N GLN A 215 -7.30 7.65 13.24
CA GLN A 215 -5.95 8.09 13.61
C GLN A 215 -4.96 6.93 13.73
N MET A 216 -5.10 5.92 12.88
CA MET A 216 -4.29 4.70 12.89
C MET A 216 -2.91 4.94 12.27
N ARG A 217 -1.92 4.21 12.78
CA ARG A 217 -0.54 4.22 12.28
C ARG A 217 0.22 2.90 12.51
N LEU A 218 -0.48 1.84 12.90
CA LEU A 218 0.18 0.56 13.19
C LEU A 218 0.72 -0.09 11.93
N GLY A 219 -0.03 -0.05 10.81
CA GLY A 219 0.23 -0.87 9.63
C GLY A 219 -0.18 -2.32 9.87
N GLU A 220 0.58 -3.26 9.33
CA GLU A 220 0.43 -4.71 9.52
C GLU A 220 -0.94 -5.24 9.06
N GLY A 221 -1.63 -4.52 8.18
CA GLY A 221 -2.97 -4.86 7.70
C GLY A 221 -4.10 -4.56 8.69
N SER A 222 -3.81 -3.86 9.81
CA SER A 222 -4.80 -3.63 10.87
C SER A 222 -5.98 -2.78 10.39
N GLY A 223 -5.73 -1.74 9.61
CA GLY A 223 -6.80 -0.91 9.02
C GLY A 223 -7.58 -1.67 7.97
N ALA A 224 -6.89 -2.44 7.14
CA ALA A 224 -7.52 -3.28 6.14
C ALA A 224 -8.42 -4.34 6.78
N ALA A 225 -7.97 -5.00 7.85
CA ALA A 225 -8.78 -5.97 8.57
C ALA A 225 -10.10 -5.39 9.11
N LEU A 226 -10.06 -4.15 9.62
CA LEU A 226 -11.29 -3.45 10.06
C LEU A 226 -12.20 -3.10 8.87
N ALA A 227 -11.62 -2.63 7.77
CA ALA A 227 -12.37 -2.24 6.58
C ALA A 227 -13.01 -3.43 5.86
N MET A 228 -12.42 -4.63 5.92
CA MET A 228 -12.97 -5.84 5.29
C MET A 228 -14.40 -6.13 5.78
N HIS A 229 -14.71 -5.90 7.04
CA HIS A 229 -16.07 -6.07 7.57
C HIS A 229 -17.08 -5.08 6.93
N ILE A 230 -16.63 -3.86 6.62
CA ILE A 230 -17.47 -2.87 5.92
C ILE A 230 -17.69 -3.30 4.47
N VAL A 231 -16.66 -3.79 3.80
CA VAL A 231 -16.76 -4.31 2.42
C VAL A 231 -17.70 -5.51 2.36
N GLU A 232 -17.60 -6.44 3.31
CA GLU A 232 -18.49 -7.60 3.41
C GLU A 232 -19.95 -7.16 3.68
N ALA A 233 -20.16 -6.21 4.58
CA ALA A 233 -21.48 -5.66 4.85
C ALA A 233 -22.09 -4.97 3.62
N ALA A 234 -21.30 -4.20 2.88
CA ALA A 234 -21.73 -3.55 1.64
C ALA A 234 -22.14 -4.58 0.57
N ALA A 235 -21.37 -5.66 0.41
CA ALA A 235 -21.70 -6.75 -0.51
C ALA A 235 -23.03 -7.43 -0.11
N LYS A 236 -23.25 -7.67 1.19
CA LYS A 236 -24.53 -8.23 1.70
C LYS A 236 -25.70 -7.27 1.51
N CYS A 237 -25.50 -5.98 1.70
CA CYS A 237 -26.55 -4.99 1.37
C CYS A 237 -26.97 -5.08 -0.09
N LEU A 238 -26.01 -5.26 -1.00
CA LEU A 238 -26.30 -5.37 -2.42
C LEU A 238 -27.00 -6.68 -2.79
N SER A 239 -26.63 -7.80 -2.15
CA SER A 239 -27.18 -9.13 -2.47
C SER A 239 -28.49 -9.45 -1.78
N ASP A 240 -28.68 -8.97 -0.53
CA ASP A 240 -29.73 -9.46 0.37
C ASP A 240 -30.86 -8.43 0.58
N MET A 241 -30.63 -7.14 0.27
CA MET A 241 -31.66 -6.12 0.36
C MET A 241 -32.60 -6.18 -0.82
N THR A 242 -33.90 -6.18 -0.53
CA THR A 242 -34.96 -6.12 -1.51
C THR A 242 -35.04 -4.74 -2.15
N THR A 243 -35.16 -4.65 -3.45
CA THR A 243 -35.43 -3.39 -4.16
C THR A 243 -36.82 -2.86 -3.88
N PHE A 244 -37.06 -1.57 -4.11
CA PHE A 244 -38.42 -0.99 -3.97
C PHE A 244 -39.43 -1.69 -4.88
N ALA A 245 -39.04 -2.06 -6.08
CA ALA A 245 -39.90 -2.79 -7.00
C ALA A 245 -40.32 -4.15 -6.45
N GLU A 246 -39.35 -4.93 -5.92
CA GLU A 246 -39.61 -6.24 -5.29
C GLU A 246 -40.43 -6.11 -4.00
N ALA A 247 -40.23 -5.03 -3.24
CA ALA A 247 -40.97 -4.74 -2.01
C ALA A 247 -42.38 -4.18 -2.28
N GLY A 248 -42.75 -3.93 -3.53
CA GLY A 248 -44.05 -3.35 -3.89
C GLY A 248 -44.25 -1.89 -3.43
N VAL A 249 -43.16 -1.16 -3.19
CA VAL A 249 -43.20 0.26 -2.85
C VAL A 249 -43.51 1.05 -4.12
N SER A 250 -44.60 1.85 -4.07
CA SER A 250 -44.98 2.70 -5.20
C SER A 250 -43.90 3.75 -5.49
N GLU A 251 -43.58 3.95 -6.77
CA GLU A 251 -42.75 5.07 -7.18
C GLU A 251 -43.46 6.40 -6.86
N LYS A 252 -42.68 7.45 -6.63
CA LYS A 252 -43.21 8.80 -6.48
C LYS A 252 -43.93 9.19 -7.77
N ILE A 253 -45.25 9.43 -7.70
CA ILE A 253 -45.97 10.02 -8.82
C ILE A 253 -45.40 11.43 -9.00
N GLU A 254 -44.67 11.68 -10.08
CA GLU A 254 -44.38 13.04 -10.49
C GLU A 254 -45.74 13.67 -10.86
N ASP A 255 -46.10 14.70 -10.12
CA ASP A 255 -47.26 15.53 -10.46
C ASP A 255 -46.94 16.22 -11.80
N ASP A 256 -47.36 15.59 -12.90
CA ASP A 256 -47.38 16.24 -14.21
C ASP A 256 -48.28 17.46 -14.09
N GLU A 257 -47.68 18.61 -14.29
CA GLU A 257 -48.18 19.93 -14.64
C GLU A 257 -49.73 20.03 -14.63
N VAL A 258 -50.24 20.65 -13.58
CA VAL A 258 -51.54 21.33 -13.70
C VAL A 258 -51.32 22.51 -14.65
N VAL A 259 -51.50 22.24 -15.95
CA VAL A 259 -51.67 23.30 -16.95
C VAL A 259 -53.05 23.85 -16.78
N SER A 260 -53.13 25.04 -16.24
CA SER A 260 -54.29 25.93 -16.28
C SER A 260 -54.14 26.92 -17.42
#